data_f84146d708dec57ed68f75bb0f454200
#
_entry.id   f84146d708dec57ed68f75bb0f454200
#
_cell.length_a   1.000
_cell.length_b   1.000
_cell.length_c   1.000
_cell.angle_alpha   90.00
_cell.angle_beta   90.00
_cell.angle_gamma   90.00
#
_symmetry.space_group_name_H-M   'P 1'
#
loop_
_entity.id
_entity.type
_entity.pdbx_description
1 polymer ?
#
loop_
_entity_poly.entity_id
_entity_poly.type
_entity_poly.pdbx_seq_one_letter_code
_entity_poly.pdbx_strand_id
1 'polypeptide(L)'
;MIRFNNDYNHGAHPEILKALQETNTESYGGYSRDPWCEKAREAIRQHLNGADVDIHFMIGGTQVNAIALSAFLRPYQSIISATNGHINLHEAGAIEHTGHKIVALPAVNGKLTADLIAAEAQAYHDSGCPEYMTEPKLVFLSSPSEYGTTYTKAELEGIRQVCDQYGLYLYLDGARLGYWLSASDCDVTLADLARLTDAFYIGGTKCGCLMGEALVIVNPELRHGFWTATKQSGGVLAKGWLLGLQFYTLFKDDLYFSITRQADELATQIETAFVNAGLSMYTKNTTNQKFVILSNEQAEYLGKSYIFEFDHKVDDEHICVRFCTSWSTETTEVQQLVKDICIMK
;
A
#
# COMPACT_ATOMS: atom_id res chain seq x y z
N MET A 1 7.20 -6.02 -26.08
CA MET A 1 7.99 -5.64 -24.88
C MET A 1 7.22 -6.10 -23.64
N ILE A 2 7.85 -6.87 -22.80
CA ILE A 2 7.28 -7.36 -21.54
C ILE A 2 7.37 -6.24 -20.49
N ARG A 3 6.32 -6.09 -19.67
CA ARG A 3 6.20 -4.98 -18.72
C ARG A 3 6.40 -5.43 -17.29
N PHE A 4 7.45 -4.88 -16.64
CA PHE A 4 7.75 -5.02 -15.22
C PHE A 4 7.82 -3.66 -14.51
N ASN A 5 7.29 -2.58 -15.11
CA ASN A 5 7.43 -1.24 -14.54
C ASN A 5 6.47 -0.95 -13.37
N ASN A 6 5.30 -1.59 -13.33
CA ASN A 6 4.35 -1.43 -12.22
C ASN A 6 3.39 -2.61 -12.10
N ASP A 7 2.59 -2.65 -11.03
CA ASP A 7 1.64 -3.70 -10.69
C ASP A 7 0.16 -3.34 -10.97
N TYR A 8 -0.05 -2.35 -11.86
CA TYR A 8 -1.37 -1.89 -12.30
C TYR A 8 -1.48 -1.74 -13.82
N ASN A 9 -0.73 -2.56 -14.58
CA ASN A 9 -0.72 -2.55 -16.04
C ASN A 9 -1.93 -3.25 -16.68
N HIS A 10 -2.59 -4.14 -15.93
CA HIS A 10 -3.67 -4.99 -16.45
C HIS A 10 -5.02 -4.62 -15.83
N GLY A 11 -6.09 -5.19 -16.36
CA GLY A 11 -7.45 -5.04 -15.82
C GLY A 11 -7.64 -5.80 -14.50
N ALA A 12 -8.81 -6.41 -14.30
CA ALA A 12 -9.06 -7.24 -13.12
C ALA A 12 -8.70 -8.71 -13.34
N HIS A 13 -8.50 -9.42 -12.23
CA HIS A 13 -8.42 -10.87 -12.23
C HIS A 13 -9.63 -11.49 -12.92
N PRO A 14 -9.49 -12.57 -13.73
CA PRO A 14 -10.58 -13.17 -14.50
C PRO A 14 -11.83 -13.52 -13.68
N GLU A 15 -11.69 -13.99 -12.44
CA GLU A 15 -12.81 -14.30 -11.56
C GLU A 15 -13.64 -13.04 -11.21
N ILE A 16 -13.02 -11.87 -11.13
CA ILE A 16 -13.73 -10.60 -10.93
C ILE A 16 -14.52 -10.23 -12.19
N LEU A 17 -13.92 -10.36 -13.38
CA LEU A 17 -14.62 -10.08 -14.64
C LEU A 17 -15.80 -11.01 -14.83
N LYS A 18 -15.65 -12.28 -14.50
CA LYS A 18 -16.72 -13.26 -14.50
C LYS A 18 -17.85 -12.88 -13.54
N ALA A 19 -17.52 -12.53 -12.29
CA ALA A 19 -18.51 -12.10 -11.31
C ALA A 19 -19.27 -10.84 -11.76
N LEU A 20 -18.58 -9.87 -12.37
CA LEU A 20 -19.18 -8.66 -12.94
C LEU A 20 -20.12 -8.99 -14.09
N GLN A 21 -19.75 -9.93 -14.96
CA GLN A 21 -20.60 -10.36 -16.07
C GLN A 21 -21.87 -11.08 -15.59
N GLU A 22 -21.73 -11.96 -14.60
CA GLU A 22 -22.85 -12.73 -14.03
C GLU A 22 -23.87 -11.83 -13.32
N THR A 23 -23.44 -10.71 -12.74
CA THR A 23 -24.29 -9.80 -11.96
C THR A 23 -24.76 -8.56 -12.74
N ASN A 24 -24.32 -8.39 -13.99
CA ASN A 24 -24.47 -7.14 -14.75
C ASN A 24 -25.94 -6.70 -14.99
N THR A 25 -26.87 -7.65 -15.06
CA THR A 25 -28.30 -7.37 -15.31
C THR A 25 -29.14 -7.36 -14.02
N GLU A 26 -28.52 -7.61 -12.86
CA GLU A 26 -29.23 -7.57 -11.59
C GLU A 26 -29.33 -6.14 -11.04
N SER A 27 -30.25 -5.94 -10.10
CA SER A 27 -30.53 -4.62 -9.51
C SER A 27 -30.14 -4.60 -8.04
N TYR A 28 -29.28 -3.64 -7.67
CA TYR A 28 -28.77 -3.49 -6.31
C TYR A 28 -28.99 -2.08 -5.75
N GLY A 29 -28.96 -1.96 -4.43
CA GLY A 29 -28.91 -0.67 -3.75
C GLY A 29 -27.63 0.11 -4.12
N GLY A 30 -27.68 1.42 -4.01
CA GLY A 30 -26.55 2.29 -4.32
C GLY A 30 -25.71 2.67 -3.11
N TYR A 31 -24.61 3.36 -3.39
CA TYR A 31 -23.76 4.05 -2.39
C TYR A 31 -23.16 3.13 -1.33
N SER A 32 -22.74 1.92 -1.76
CA SER A 32 -22.14 0.87 -0.90
C SER A 32 -23.05 0.38 0.23
N ARG A 33 -24.38 0.57 0.09
CA ARG A 33 -25.43 0.04 0.97
C ARG A 33 -26.21 -1.06 0.24
N ASP A 34 -25.50 -2.11 -0.14
CA ASP A 34 -25.93 -3.19 -1.00
C ASP A 34 -25.40 -4.54 -0.49
N PRO A 35 -25.98 -5.67 -0.93
CA PRO A 35 -25.57 -7.00 -0.45
C PRO A 35 -24.14 -7.38 -0.78
N TRP A 36 -23.56 -6.86 -1.87
CA TRP A 36 -22.17 -7.19 -2.25
C TRP A 36 -21.15 -6.52 -1.34
N CYS A 37 -21.38 -5.25 -1.01
CA CYS A 37 -20.56 -4.56 -0.03
C CYS A 37 -20.65 -5.21 1.35
N GLU A 38 -21.84 -5.70 1.79
CA GLU A 38 -21.95 -6.40 3.06
C GLU A 38 -21.24 -7.75 3.03
N LYS A 39 -21.37 -8.55 1.96
CA LYS A 39 -20.64 -9.80 1.79
C LYS A 39 -19.10 -9.57 1.80
N ALA A 40 -18.63 -8.50 1.16
CA ALA A 40 -17.23 -8.14 1.16
C ALA A 40 -16.72 -7.76 2.56
N ARG A 41 -17.51 -6.93 3.29
CA ARG A 41 -17.19 -6.59 4.69
C ARG A 41 -17.10 -7.82 5.57
N GLU A 42 -18.06 -8.74 5.42
CA GLU A 42 -18.06 -9.98 6.19
C GLU A 42 -16.85 -10.87 5.85
N ALA A 43 -16.54 -11.06 4.56
CA ALA A 43 -15.37 -11.81 4.13
C ALA A 43 -14.06 -11.21 4.68
N ILE A 44 -13.91 -9.89 4.68
CA ILE A 44 -12.75 -9.22 5.27
C ILE A 44 -12.73 -9.40 6.79
N ARG A 45 -13.88 -9.25 7.50
CA ARG A 45 -13.96 -9.41 8.97
C ARG A 45 -13.53 -10.79 9.44
N GLN A 46 -13.72 -11.85 8.63
CA GLN A 46 -13.26 -13.20 8.97
C GLN A 46 -11.74 -13.25 9.21
N HIS A 47 -10.97 -12.37 8.57
CA HIS A 47 -9.52 -12.25 8.77
C HIS A 47 -9.11 -11.30 9.89
N LEU A 48 -10.06 -10.63 10.55
CA LEU A 48 -9.80 -9.62 11.59
C LEU A 48 -10.00 -10.16 13.02
N ASN A 49 -10.19 -11.47 13.18
CA ASN A 49 -10.35 -12.15 14.46
C ASN A 49 -11.42 -11.51 15.37
N GLY A 50 -12.56 -11.12 14.77
CA GLY A 50 -13.71 -10.55 15.50
C GLY A 50 -13.54 -9.08 15.92
N ALA A 51 -12.54 -8.37 15.40
CA ALA A 51 -12.41 -6.95 15.67
C ALA A 51 -13.66 -6.17 15.22
N ASP A 52 -14.12 -5.25 16.08
CA ASP A 52 -15.18 -4.31 15.74
C ASP A 52 -14.61 -3.19 14.86
N VAL A 53 -14.98 -3.17 13.59
CA VAL A 53 -14.44 -2.24 12.60
C VAL A 53 -15.51 -1.75 11.63
N ASP A 54 -15.33 -0.52 11.11
CA ASP A 54 -16.03 -0.04 9.93
C ASP A 54 -15.17 -0.27 8.68
N ILE A 55 -15.80 -0.71 7.58
CA ILE A 55 -15.11 -0.95 6.31
C ILE A 55 -15.78 -0.13 5.20
N HIS A 56 -14.99 0.71 4.53
CA HIS A 56 -15.44 1.60 3.47
C HIS A 56 -14.67 1.32 2.17
N PHE A 57 -15.39 1.24 1.04
CA PHE A 57 -14.80 1.00 -0.28
C PHE A 57 -14.68 2.30 -1.06
N MET A 58 -13.48 2.61 -1.58
CA MET A 58 -13.16 3.78 -2.40
C MET A 58 -12.36 3.35 -3.62
N ILE A 59 -12.19 4.22 -4.62
CA ILE A 59 -11.68 3.82 -5.93
C ILE A 59 -10.15 3.80 -6.08
N GLY A 60 -9.40 4.42 -5.19
CA GLY A 60 -7.94 4.48 -5.31
C GLY A 60 -7.25 5.03 -4.07
N GLY A 61 -5.97 4.69 -3.89
CA GLY A 61 -5.18 4.98 -2.69
C GLY A 61 -5.10 6.47 -2.36
N THR A 62 -4.76 7.33 -3.32
CA THR A 62 -4.72 8.79 -3.10
C THR A 62 -6.06 9.35 -2.60
N GLN A 63 -7.18 8.84 -3.15
CA GLN A 63 -8.51 9.25 -2.68
C GLN A 63 -8.75 8.78 -1.23
N VAL A 64 -8.36 7.54 -0.90
CA VAL A 64 -8.47 7.00 0.47
C VAL A 64 -7.65 7.86 1.43
N ASN A 65 -6.39 8.12 1.10
CA ASN A 65 -5.49 8.91 1.94
C ASN A 65 -6.03 10.33 2.17
N ALA A 66 -6.39 11.05 1.11
CA ALA A 66 -6.91 12.41 1.20
C ALA A 66 -8.19 12.49 2.04
N ILE A 67 -9.13 11.57 1.83
CA ILE A 67 -10.42 11.56 2.56
C ILE A 67 -10.22 11.14 4.01
N ALA A 68 -9.46 10.06 4.26
CA ALA A 68 -9.25 9.54 5.61
C ALA A 68 -8.52 10.57 6.48
N LEU A 69 -7.38 11.08 6.00
CA LEU A 69 -6.56 12.02 6.77
C LEU A 69 -7.30 13.35 7.02
N SER A 70 -8.05 13.84 6.03
CA SER A 70 -8.89 15.03 6.21
C SER A 70 -10.05 14.81 7.20
N ALA A 71 -10.63 13.62 7.24
CA ALA A 71 -11.74 13.30 8.14
C ALA A 71 -11.28 13.02 9.59
N PHE A 72 -10.08 12.48 9.75
CA PHE A 72 -9.52 12.08 11.04
C PHE A 72 -8.89 13.23 11.82
N LEU A 73 -8.44 14.26 11.12
CA LEU A 73 -7.62 15.32 11.69
C LEU A 73 -8.36 16.66 11.74
N ARG A 74 -7.99 17.46 12.71
CA ARG A 74 -8.39 18.88 12.78
C ARG A 74 -7.43 19.74 11.94
N PRO A 75 -7.85 20.89 11.39
CA PRO A 75 -7.04 21.70 10.48
C PRO A 75 -5.66 22.10 11.01
N TYR A 76 -5.46 22.19 12.34
CA TYR A 76 -4.19 22.53 12.96
C TYR A 76 -3.31 21.32 13.27
N GLN A 77 -3.77 20.10 12.98
CA GLN A 77 -3.03 18.86 13.22
C GLN A 77 -2.20 18.46 12.00
N SER A 78 -1.05 17.86 12.26
CA SER A 78 -0.09 17.42 11.25
C SER A 78 0.10 15.91 11.25
N ILE A 79 0.69 15.43 10.16
CA ILE A 79 0.92 14.01 9.87
C ILE A 79 2.42 13.76 9.85
N ILE A 80 2.90 12.82 10.65
CA ILE A 80 4.28 12.33 10.59
C ILE A 80 4.36 11.27 9.49
N SER A 81 5.25 11.45 8.52
CA SER A 81 5.48 10.51 7.41
C SER A 81 6.96 10.39 7.10
N ALA A 82 7.35 9.32 6.41
CA ALA A 82 8.71 9.20 5.88
C ALA A 82 8.96 10.23 4.77
N THR A 83 10.21 10.70 4.61
CA THR A 83 10.59 11.61 3.53
C THR A 83 10.28 11.04 2.15
N ASN A 84 10.38 9.72 1.98
CA ASN A 84 10.01 8.98 0.77
C ASN A 84 8.57 8.43 0.80
N GLY A 85 7.76 8.77 1.82
CA GLY A 85 6.38 8.30 1.93
C GLY A 85 5.51 8.76 0.77
N HIS A 86 4.57 7.91 0.35
CA HIS A 86 3.74 8.13 -0.83
C HIS A 86 2.99 9.46 -0.79
N ILE A 87 2.39 9.81 0.34
CA ILE A 87 1.68 11.10 0.54
C ILE A 87 2.58 12.31 0.41
N ASN A 88 3.89 12.16 0.67
CA ASN A 88 4.85 13.27 0.60
C ASN A 88 5.38 13.51 -0.82
N LEU A 89 5.55 12.45 -1.65
CA LEU A 89 6.20 12.55 -2.95
C LEU A 89 5.31 12.25 -4.16
N HIS A 90 4.28 11.40 -4.00
CA HIS A 90 3.61 10.77 -5.14
C HIS A 90 2.10 11.07 -5.24
N GLU A 91 1.59 12.03 -4.44
CA GLU A 91 0.16 12.40 -4.45
C GLU A 91 -0.09 13.85 -4.85
N ALA A 92 0.92 14.50 -5.47
CA ALA A 92 0.80 15.86 -6.00
C ALA A 92 0.28 16.90 -4.98
N GLY A 93 0.64 16.76 -3.69
CA GLY A 93 0.17 17.65 -2.63
C GLY A 93 -1.28 17.42 -2.22
N ALA A 94 -1.82 16.21 -2.42
CA ALA A 94 -3.22 15.93 -2.07
C ALA A 94 -3.52 16.14 -0.58
N ILE A 95 -2.57 15.84 0.29
CA ILE A 95 -2.72 16.04 1.74
C ILE A 95 -2.63 17.51 2.11
N GLU A 96 -1.66 18.24 1.57
CA GLU A 96 -1.54 19.67 1.75
C GLU A 96 -2.77 20.43 1.22
N HIS A 97 -3.37 19.94 0.13
CA HIS A 97 -4.63 20.46 -0.40
C HIS A 97 -5.80 20.33 0.60
N THR A 98 -5.78 19.33 1.48
CA THR A 98 -6.78 19.19 2.57
C THR A 98 -6.51 20.14 3.74
N GLY A 99 -5.39 20.88 3.71
CA GLY A 99 -5.02 21.84 4.74
C GLY A 99 -4.10 21.27 5.84
N HIS A 100 -3.62 20.03 5.68
CA HIS A 100 -2.76 19.39 6.69
C HIS A 100 -1.28 19.45 6.29
N LYS A 101 -0.42 19.72 7.27
CA LYS A 101 1.02 19.68 7.10
C LYS A 101 1.53 18.24 7.21
N ILE A 102 2.42 17.84 6.30
CA ILE A 102 3.23 16.65 6.45
C ILE A 102 4.54 17.01 7.14
N VAL A 103 4.86 16.34 8.25
CA VAL A 103 6.16 16.38 8.92
C VAL A 103 6.95 15.17 8.41
N ALA A 104 7.82 15.43 7.45
CA ALA A 104 8.58 14.39 6.76
C ALA A 104 9.87 14.08 7.55
N LEU A 105 9.98 12.85 8.07
CA LEU A 105 11.16 12.39 8.81
C LEU A 105 12.06 11.48 7.94
N PRO A 106 13.38 11.49 8.15
CA PRO A 106 14.29 10.64 7.41
C PRO A 106 13.96 9.15 7.64
N ALA A 107 13.80 8.42 6.53
CA ALA A 107 13.47 7.00 6.57
C ALA A 107 14.72 6.11 6.63
N VAL A 108 14.63 4.99 7.33
CA VAL A 108 15.64 3.93 7.32
C VAL A 108 15.12 2.78 6.47
N ASN A 109 15.76 2.52 5.33
CA ASN A 109 15.27 1.53 4.35
C ASN A 109 13.81 1.74 3.94
N GLY A 110 13.38 3.00 3.81
CA GLY A 110 12.00 3.35 3.46
C GLY A 110 11.00 3.33 4.61
N LYS A 111 11.42 3.01 5.84
CA LYS A 111 10.55 2.90 7.01
C LYS A 111 10.85 3.97 8.06
N LEU A 112 9.81 4.41 8.78
CA LEU A 112 9.96 5.15 10.03
C LEU A 112 10.27 4.18 11.18
N THR A 113 11.04 4.64 12.16
CA THR A 113 11.29 3.91 13.41
C THR A 113 10.53 4.53 14.57
N ALA A 114 10.27 3.74 15.61
CA ALA A 114 9.65 4.22 16.84
C ALA A 114 10.43 5.40 17.46
N ASP A 115 11.77 5.33 17.46
CA ASP A 115 12.63 6.39 18.00
C ASP A 115 12.50 7.71 17.24
N LEU A 116 12.42 7.68 15.91
CA LEU A 116 12.23 8.89 15.09
C LEU A 116 10.87 9.55 15.38
N ILE A 117 9.82 8.73 15.49
CA ILE A 117 8.46 9.21 15.81
C ILE A 117 8.43 9.80 17.22
N ALA A 118 9.04 9.11 18.20
CA ALA A 118 9.12 9.59 19.58
C ALA A 118 9.89 10.91 19.69
N ALA A 119 11.01 11.03 18.98
CA ALA A 119 11.82 12.26 18.97
C ALA A 119 11.04 13.46 18.42
N GLU A 120 10.29 13.28 17.33
CA GLU A 120 9.46 14.35 16.76
C GLU A 120 8.30 14.74 17.70
N ALA A 121 7.61 13.76 18.26
CA ALA A 121 6.52 14.02 19.21
C ALA A 121 7.04 14.70 20.49
N GLN A 122 8.19 14.26 21.01
CA GLN A 122 8.81 14.90 22.19
C GLN A 122 9.25 16.33 21.88
N ALA A 123 9.85 16.58 20.70
CA ALA A 123 10.28 17.93 20.30
C ALA A 123 9.10 18.94 20.26
N TYR A 124 7.92 18.48 19.85
CA TYR A 124 6.70 19.28 19.92
C TYR A 124 6.32 19.62 21.38
N HIS A 125 6.33 18.65 22.28
CA HIS A 125 5.99 18.84 23.70
C HIS A 125 7.01 19.68 24.46
N ASP A 126 8.28 19.58 24.09
CA ASP A 126 9.37 20.35 24.72
C ASP A 126 9.51 21.76 24.15
N SER A 127 8.77 22.10 23.10
CA SER A 127 8.81 23.43 22.52
C SER A 127 8.27 24.46 23.53
N GLY A 128 8.87 25.65 23.57
CA GLY A 128 8.43 26.71 24.47
C GLY A 128 7.07 27.32 24.11
N CYS A 129 6.57 27.04 22.89
CA CYS A 129 5.32 27.58 22.34
C CYS A 129 4.64 26.58 21.40
N PRO A 130 4.20 25.40 21.89
CA PRO A 130 3.60 24.39 21.04
C PRO A 130 2.32 24.88 20.33
N GLU A 131 1.62 25.86 20.92
CA GLU A 131 0.40 26.45 20.34
C GLU A 131 0.66 27.25 19.05
N TYR A 132 1.92 27.54 18.71
CA TYR A 132 2.29 28.18 17.43
C TYR A 132 2.70 27.19 16.37
N MET A 133 2.78 25.91 16.72
CA MET A 133 3.15 24.81 15.82
C MET A 133 1.92 24.01 15.39
N THR A 134 2.02 23.28 14.28
CA THR A 134 1.04 22.25 14.00
C THR A 134 1.23 21.07 14.96
N GLU A 135 0.15 20.61 15.57
CA GLU A 135 0.16 19.48 16.51
C GLU A 135 0.36 18.15 15.75
N PRO A 136 1.44 17.39 15.96
CA PRO A 136 1.55 16.03 15.44
C PRO A 136 0.42 15.18 16.01
N LYS A 137 -0.38 14.56 15.14
CA LYS A 137 -1.54 13.78 15.59
C LYS A 137 -1.67 12.40 14.94
N LEU A 138 -1.07 12.21 13.77
CA LEU A 138 -1.17 10.94 13.06
C LEU A 138 0.19 10.56 12.50
N VAL A 139 0.53 9.28 12.68
CA VAL A 139 1.67 8.63 12.02
C VAL A 139 1.16 7.87 10.81
N PHE A 140 1.69 8.21 9.64
CA PHE A 140 1.40 7.55 8.37
C PHE A 140 2.53 6.60 8.00
N LEU A 141 2.22 5.32 7.86
CA LEU A 141 3.14 4.28 7.41
C LEU A 141 2.68 3.71 6.08
N SER A 142 3.60 3.40 5.17
CA SER A 142 3.34 2.53 4.01
C SER A 142 3.93 1.14 4.26
N SER A 143 3.16 0.07 4.05
CA SER A 143 3.71 -1.29 4.08
C SER A 143 3.04 -2.18 3.04
N PRO A 144 3.83 -2.73 2.09
CA PRO A 144 5.25 -2.45 1.83
C PRO A 144 5.56 -0.96 1.66
N SER A 145 6.77 -0.55 2.07
CA SER A 145 7.25 0.81 1.83
C SER A 145 7.45 1.07 0.33
N GLU A 146 7.79 2.30 -0.04
CA GLU A 146 8.08 2.67 -1.43
C GLU A 146 9.27 1.85 -2.02
N TYR A 147 10.14 1.30 -1.17
CA TYR A 147 11.25 0.41 -1.56
C TYR A 147 10.93 -1.09 -1.41
N GLY A 148 9.67 -1.45 -1.20
CA GLY A 148 9.23 -2.84 -1.05
C GLY A 148 9.55 -3.49 0.31
N THR A 149 10.17 -2.76 1.24
CA THR A 149 10.45 -3.25 2.59
C THR A 149 9.19 -3.28 3.44
N THR A 150 9.15 -4.16 4.42
CA THR A 150 7.97 -4.39 5.26
C THR A 150 8.28 -4.15 6.74
N TYR A 151 7.27 -3.82 7.52
CA TYR A 151 7.38 -3.76 8.97
C TYR A 151 7.22 -5.16 9.56
N THR A 152 8.06 -5.53 10.52
CA THR A 152 7.84 -6.69 11.38
C THR A 152 6.78 -6.36 12.44
N LYS A 153 6.20 -7.40 13.03
CA LYS A 153 5.26 -7.23 14.15
C LYS A 153 5.88 -6.45 15.30
N ALA A 154 7.12 -6.74 15.65
CA ALA A 154 7.85 -6.05 16.71
C ALA A 154 8.07 -4.57 16.41
N GLU A 155 8.38 -4.20 15.16
CA GLU A 155 8.49 -2.79 14.76
C GLU A 155 7.15 -2.06 14.89
N LEU A 156 6.06 -2.68 14.44
CA LEU A 156 4.70 -2.10 14.59
C LEU A 156 4.29 -1.97 16.05
N GLU A 157 4.60 -2.95 16.90
CA GLU A 157 4.32 -2.89 18.34
C GLU A 157 5.10 -1.76 19.02
N GLY A 158 6.37 -1.57 18.65
CA GLY A 158 7.15 -0.43 19.13
C GLY A 158 6.58 0.92 18.70
N ILE A 159 6.16 1.05 17.43
CA ILE A 159 5.51 2.27 16.92
C ILE A 159 4.17 2.50 17.62
N ARG A 160 3.35 1.45 17.82
CA ARG A 160 2.08 1.55 18.54
C ARG A 160 2.27 2.08 19.97
N GLN A 161 3.27 1.57 20.68
CA GLN A 161 3.59 2.05 22.05
C GLN A 161 3.92 3.54 22.06
N VAL A 162 4.71 4.02 21.09
CA VAL A 162 5.00 5.45 20.95
C VAL A 162 3.74 6.25 20.63
N CYS A 163 2.91 5.75 19.71
CA CYS A 163 1.65 6.41 19.39
C CYS A 163 0.73 6.50 20.61
N ASP A 164 0.64 5.45 21.42
CA ASP A 164 -0.16 5.45 22.67
C ASP A 164 0.40 6.45 23.69
N GLN A 165 1.73 6.51 23.84
CA GLN A 165 2.39 7.43 24.77
C GLN A 165 2.10 8.91 24.45
N TYR A 166 2.08 9.26 23.15
CA TYR A 166 1.92 10.64 22.71
C TYR A 166 0.51 10.96 22.20
N GLY A 167 -0.44 10.01 22.28
CA GLY A 167 -1.81 10.19 21.82
C GLY A 167 -1.93 10.39 20.31
N LEU A 168 -1.05 9.75 19.53
CA LEU A 168 -1.03 9.77 18.07
C LEU A 168 -1.90 8.67 17.50
N TYR A 169 -2.58 8.92 16.40
CA TYR A 169 -3.19 7.88 15.59
C TYR A 169 -2.14 7.19 14.73
N LEU A 170 -2.29 5.87 14.54
CA LEU A 170 -1.46 5.08 13.63
C LEU A 170 -2.28 4.66 12.41
N TYR A 171 -1.93 5.20 11.26
CA TYR A 171 -2.56 4.90 9.97
C TYR A 171 -1.59 4.15 9.07
N LEU A 172 -2.07 3.06 8.43
CA LEU A 172 -1.25 2.26 7.53
C LEU A 172 -1.82 2.24 6.11
N ASP A 173 -1.03 2.78 5.18
CA ASP A 173 -1.23 2.64 3.74
C ASP A 173 -0.85 1.23 3.31
N GLY A 174 -1.86 0.46 2.92
CA GLY A 174 -1.74 -0.91 2.45
C GLY A 174 -1.98 -1.07 0.95
N ALA A 175 -1.55 -0.11 0.11
CA ALA A 175 -1.74 -0.18 -1.35
C ALA A 175 -1.25 -1.50 -1.95
N ARG A 176 -0.24 -2.12 -1.34
CA ARG A 176 0.34 -3.41 -1.69
C ARG A 176 0.24 -4.44 -0.55
N LEU A 177 -0.77 -4.30 0.31
CA LEU A 177 -0.90 -5.11 1.52
C LEU A 177 -0.90 -6.62 1.25
N GLY A 178 -1.51 -7.06 0.14
CA GLY A 178 -1.53 -8.48 -0.23
C GLY A 178 -0.13 -9.07 -0.42
N TYR A 179 0.78 -8.34 -1.05
CA TYR A 179 2.16 -8.77 -1.24
C TYR A 179 2.92 -8.83 0.08
N TRP A 180 2.69 -7.92 1.02
CA TRP A 180 3.29 -8.03 2.34
C TRP A 180 2.77 -9.24 3.11
N LEU A 181 1.43 -9.39 3.21
CA LEU A 181 0.82 -10.50 3.97
C LEU A 181 1.11 -11.88 3.38
N SER A 182 1.54 -11.95 2.12
CA SER A 182 1.93 -13.17 1.42
C SER A 182 3.44 -13.39 1.34
N ALA A 183 4.23 -12.40 1.76
CA ALA A 183 5.68 -12.47 1.73
C ALA A 183 6.22 -13.57 2.64
N SER A 184 7.32 -14.20 2.24
CA SER A 184 7.87 -15.40 2.90
C SER A 184 8.38 -15.16 4.32
N ASP A 185 8.68 -13.91 4.67
CA ASP A 185 9.16 -13.47 5.99
C ASP A 185 8.14 -12.65 6.78
N CYS A 186 6.88 -12.59 6.31
CA CYS A 186 5.82 -11.86 6.99
C CYS A 186 5.42 -12.56 8.29
N ASP A 187 5.49 -11.81 9.40
CA ASP A 187 5.06 -12.23 10.72
C ASP A 187 3.78 -11.51 11.21
N VAL A 188 3.12 -10.76 10.30
CA VAL A 188 1.94 -9.93 10.56
C VAL A 188 0.71 -10.51 9.88
N THR A 189 -0.43 -10.40 10.54
CA THR A 189 -1.75 -10.77 10.00
C THR A 189 -2.67 -9.55 9.91
N LEU A 190 -3.78 -9.64 9.18
CA LEU A 190 -4.83 -8.60 9.20
C LEU A 190 -5.38 -8.37 10.62
N ALA A 191 -5.47 -9.41 11.44
CA ALA A 191 -5.87 -9.28 12.82
C ALA A 191 -4.84 -8.51 13.67
N ASP A 192 -3.55 -8.65 13.39
CA ASP A 192 -2.51 -7.84 14.02
C ASP A 192 -2.63 -6.37 13.63
N LEU A 193 -2.91 -6.08 12.35
CA LEU A 193 -3.15 -4.70 11.91
C LEU A 193 -4.36 -4.09 12.60
N ALA A 194 -5.46 -4.83 12.74
CA ALA A 194 -6.63 -4.38 13.49
C ALA A 194 -6.35 -4.13 14.98
N ARG A 195 -5.35 -4.78 15.56
CA ARG A 195 -4.92 -4.56 16.95
C ARG A 195 -3.95 -3.38 17.09
N LEU A 196 -3.11 -3.16 16.08
CA LEU A 196 -1.96 -2.24 16.17
C LEU A 196 -2.19 -0.88 15.54
N THR A 197 -3.23 -0.72 14.69
CA THR A 197 -3.49 0.54 14.00
C THR A 197 -4.85 1.13 14.38
N ASP A 198 -5.00 2.44 14.20
CA ASP A 198 -6.29 3.11 14.32
C ASP A 198 -7.10 3.01 13.03
N ALA A 199 -6.44 2.97 11.89
CA ALA A 199 -7.01 2.65 10.60
C ALA A 199 -5.93 2.15 9.64
N PHE A 200 -6.34 1.33 8.66
CA PHE A 200 -5.48 0.89 7.56
C PHE A 200 -6.34 0.62 6.33
N TYR A 201 -5.75 0.62 5.15
CA TYR A 201 -6.52 0.14 4.00
C TYR A 201 -5.90 -1.08 3.32
N ILE A 202 -6.77 -1.89 2.75
CA ILE A 202 -6.45 -3.10 1.99
C ILE A 202 -6.48 -2.70 0.51
N GLY A 203 -5.33 -2.69 -0.13
CA GLY A 203 -5.18 -2.36 -1.54
C GLY A 203 -5.79 -3.43 -2.44
N GLY A 204 -6.73 -3.06 -3.30
CA GLY A 204 -7.31 -3.94 -4.30
C GLY A 204 -6.79 -3.65 -5.71
N THR A 205 -6.60 -2.38 -6.04
CA THR A 205 -6.18 -1.95 -7.39
C THR A 205 -4.92 -2.65 -7.89
N LYS A 206 -3.91 -2.82 -7.04
CA LYS A 206 -2.66 -3.50 -7.39
C LYS A 206 -2.72 -5.02 -7.16
N CYS A 207 -3.74 -5.49 -6.44
CA CYS A 207 -3.87 -6.89 -6.00
C CYS A 207 -5.05 -7.60 -6.69
N GLY A 208 -5.36 -7.27 -7.94
CA GLY A 208 -6.32 -8.01 -8.76
C GLY A 208 -7.65 -7.33 -9.04
N CYS A 209 -8.01 -6.22 -8.38
CA CYS A 209 -9.19 -5.43 -8.73
C CYS A 209 -9.01 -4.63 -10.04
N LEU A 210 -10.10 -4.30 -10.71
CA LEU A 210 -10.13 -3.22 -11.73
C LEU A 210 -9.77 -1.89 -11.10
N MET A 211 -10.30 -1.64 -9.91
CA MET A 211 -10.08 -0.47 -9.06
C MET A 211 -10.67 -0.77 -7.69
N GLY A 212 -10.14 -0.17 -6.67
CA GLY A 212 -10.74 -0.20 -5.35
C GLY A 212 -9.77 -0.47 -4.23
N GLU A 213 -10.07 0.18 -3.11
CA GLU A 213 -9.38 0.04 -1.84
C GLU A 213 -10.43 -0.13 -0.73
N ALA A 214 -10.17 -0.97 0.25
CA ALA A 214 -11.03 -1.15 1.42
C ALA A 214 -10.38 -0.54 2.65
N LEU A 215 -10.85 0.65 3.06
CA LEU A 215 -10.41 1.28 4.29
C LEU A 215 -11.09 0.61 5.49
N VAL A 216 -10.29 0.15 6.43
CA VAL A 216 -10.70 -0.43 7.71
C VAL A 216 -10.44 0.57 8.82
N ILE A 217 -11.48 1.06 9.49
CA ILE A 217 -11.39 1.99 10.61
C ILE A 217 -11.62 1.20 11.90
N VAL A 218 -10.56 1.08 12.67
CA VAL A 218 -10.55 0.31 13.93
C VAL A 218 -10.95 1.20 15.10
N ASN A 219 -10.32 2.39 15.21
CA ASN A 219 -10.60 3.31 16.30
C ASN A 219 -12.03 3.89 16.20
N PRO A 220 -12.91 3.67 17.19
CA PRO A 220 -14.29 4.13 17.14
C PRO A 220 -14.42 5.65 17.08
N GLU A 221 -13.45 6.43 17.58
CA GLU A 221 -13.46 7.89 17.52
C GLU A 221 -13.38 8.41 16.08
N LEU A 222 -12.75 7.65 15.18
CA LEU A 222 -12.56 8.00 13.76
C LEU A 222 -13.75 7.63 12.86
N ARG A 223 -14.73 6.86 13.38
CA ARG A 223 -15.88 6.37 12.60
C ARG A 223 -16.98 7.41 12.44
N HIS A 224 -17.12 8.29 13.44
CA HIS A 224 -18.24 9.25 13.44
C HIS A 224 -18.17 10.20 12.24
N GLY A 225 -19.24 10.21 11.45
CA GLY A 225 -19.35 11.09 10.29
C GLY A 225 -18.48 10.71 9.08
N PHE A 226 -17.68 9.65 9.15
CA PHE A 226 -16.75 9.28 8.10
C PHE A 226 -17.45 9.02 6.75
N TRP A 227 -18.58 8.29 6.73
CA TRP A 227 -19.34 8.09 5.49
C TRP A 227 -19.80 9.42 4.87
N THR A 228 -20.19 10.39 5.70
CA THR A 228 -20.63 11.72 5.24
C THR A 228 -19.45 12.52 4.66
N ALA A 229 -18.29 12.48 5.30
CA ALA A 229 -17.06 13.09 4.79
C ALA A 229 -16.63 12.45 3.46
N THR A 230 -16.70 11.13 3.36
CA THR A 230 -16.44 10.39 2.11
C THR A 230 -17.41 10.80 1.01
N LYS A 231 -18.70 10.93 1.33
CA LYS A 231 -19.71 11.37 0.36
C LYS A 231 -19.48 12.81 -0.11
N GLN A 232 -19.14 13.71 0.82
CA GLN A 232 -18.83 15.12 0.53
C GLN A 232 -17.66 15.25 -0.43
N SER A 233 -16.65 14.41 -0.25
CA SER A 233 -15.43 14.39 -1.08
C SER A 233 -15.56 13.57 -2.37
N GLY A 234 -16.78 13.11 -2.72
CA GLY A 234 -17.02 12.33 -3.94
C GLY A 234 -16.55 10.86 -3.87
N GLY A 235 -16.14 10.37 -2.70
CA GLY A 235 -15.60 9.01 -2.53
C GLY A 235 -16.66 7.91 -2.48
N VAL A 236 -17.96 8.23 -2.33
CA VAL A 236 -19.04 7.25 -2.32
C VAL A 236 -19.69 7.15 -3.69
N LEU A 237 -19.47 6.05 -4.38
CA LEU A 237 -20.00 5.82 -5.72
C LEU A 237 -21.47 5.42 -5.71
N ALA A 238 -22.26 5.93 -6.69
CA ALA A 238 -23.64 5.50 -6.89
C ALA A 238 -23.74 3.97 -7.13
N LYS A 239 -22.81 3.40 -7.93
CA LYS A 239 -22.67 1.97 -8.15
C LYS A 239 -21.57 1.35 -7.26
N GLY A 240 -21.57 1.69 -5.95
CA GLY A 240 -20.54 1.22 -5.00
C GLY A 240 -20.49 -0.31 -4.85
N TRP A 241 -21.59 -1.01 -5.18
CA TRP A 241 -21.65 -2.47 -5.19
C TRP A 241 -20.56 -3.11 -6.09
N LEU A 242 -20.10 -2.41 -7.14
CA LEU A 242 -19.00 -2.86 -7.99
C LEU A 242 -17.69 -3.06 -7.21
N LEU A 243 -17.41 -2.20 -6.23
CA LEU A 243 -16.24 -2.35 -5.36
C LEU A 243 -16.43 -3.53 -4.40
N GLY A 244 -17.62 -3.63 -3.77
CA GLY A 244 -17.92 -4.74 -2.88
C GLY A 244 -17.83 -6.10 -3.57
N LEU A 245 -18.37 -6.23 -4.78
CA LEU A 245 -18.28 -7.48 -5.56
C LEU A 245 -16.83 -7.91 -5.81
N GLN A 246 -15.94 -6.97 -6.14
CA GLN A 246 -14.53 -7.26 -6.38
C GLN A 246 -13.84 -7.74 -5.10
N PHE A 247 -14.01 -7.03 -3.98
CA PHE A 247 -13.43 -7.44 -2.70
C PHE A 247 -14.01 -8.77 -2.19
N TYR A 248 -15.32 -8.99 -2.35
CA TYR A 248 -15.90 -10.28 -2.03
C TYR A 248 -15.27 -11.42 -2.84
N THR A 249 -15.07 -11.22 -4.15
CA THR A 249 -14.45 -12.22 -5.02
C THR A 249 -13.01 -12.52 -4.61
N LEU A 250 -12.26 -11.52 -4.17
CA LEU A 250 -10.88 -11.70 -3.72
C LEU A 250 -10.78 -12.40 -2.36
N PHE A 251 -11.73 -12.16 -1.44
CA PHE A 251 -11.60 -12.62 -0.04
C PHE A 251 -12.39 -13.91 0.26
N LYS A 252 -13.45 -14.23 -0.47
CA LYS A 252 -14.33 -15.38 -0.15
C LYS A 252 -13.62 -16.75 -0.12
N ASP A 253 -12.57 -16.93 -0.96
CA ASP A 253 -11.81 -18.16 -1.12
C ASP A 253 -10.29 -17.90 -1.09
N ASP A 254 -9.84 -16.87 -0.35
CA ASP A 254 -8.44 -16.48 -0.16
C ASP A 254 -7.67 -16.16 -1.47
N LEU A 255 -8.39 -15.83 -2.55
CA LEU A 255 -7.78 -15.50 -3.83
C LEU A 255 -6.80 -14.34 -3.71
N TYR A 256 -7.11 -13.33 -2.88
CA TYR A 256 -6.26 -12.17 -2.59
C TYR A 256 -4.83 -12.58 -2.22
N PHE A 257 -4.69 -13.54 -1.30
CA PHE A 257 -3.39 -13.99 -0.81
C PHE A 257 -2.68 -14.94 -1.79
N SER A 258 -3.43 -15.74 -2.54
CA SER A 258 -2.82 -16.69 -3.48
C SER A 258 -2.18 -16.00 -4.68
N ILE A 259 -2.85 -15.01 -5.27
CA ILE A 259 -2.35 -14.27 -6.45
C ILE A 259 -1.20 -13.33 -6.10
N THR A 260 -1.19 -12.75 -4.89
CA THR A 260 -0.08 -11.89 -4.43
C THR A 260 1.14 -12.72 -4.05
N ARG A 261 0.97 -13.91 -3.44
CA ARG A 261 2.07 -14.85 -3.18
C ARG A 261 2.77 -15.28 -4.47
N GLN A 262 2.00 -15.65 -5.49
CA GLN A 262 2.56 -16.01 -6.80
C GLN A 262 3.43 -14.87 -7.37
N ALA A 263 2.99 -13.63 -7.25
CA ALA A 263 3.76 -12.48 -7.72
C ALA A 263 5.06 -12.30 -6.93
N ASP A 264 5.05 -12.46 -5.60
CA ASP A 264 6.25 -12.38 -4.76
C ASP A 264 7.26 -13.49 -5.08
N GLU A 265 6.78 -14.71 -5.33
CA GLU A 265 7.61 -15.84 -5.78
C GLU A 265 8.28 -15.54 -7.13
N LEU A 266 7.56 -14.94 -8.07
CA LEU A 266 8.10 -14.52 -9.37
C LEU A 266 9.11 -13.38 -9.22
N ALA A 267 8.85 -12.40 -8.35
CA ALA A 267 9.81 -11.34 -8.02
C ALA A 267 11.09 -11.89 -7.43
N THR A 268 11.00 -12.89 -6.56
CA THR A 268 12.17 -13.56 -5.96
C THR A 268 13.03 -14.26 -7.00
N GLN A 269 12.44 -14.82 -8.06
CA GLN A 269 13.20 -15.41 -9.18
C GLN A 269 13.98 -14.33 -9.94
N ILE A 270 13.38 -13.15 -10.17
CA ILE A 270 14.05 -12.01 -10.81
C ILE A 270 15.23 -11.53 -9.95
N GLU A 271 15.02 -11.33 -8.64
CA GLU A 271 16.08 -10.95 -7.70
C GLU A 271 17.23 -11.94 -7.71
N THR A 272 16.90 -13.23 -7.63
CA THR A 272 17.91 -14.33 -7.65
C THR A 272 18.75 -14.30 -8.92
N ALA A 273 18.12 -14.03 -10.08
CA ALA A 273 18.84 -13.93 -11.34
C ALA A 273 19.81 -12.74 -11.36
N PHE A 274 19.41 -11.58 -10.88
CA PHE A 274 20.29 -10.41 -10.77
C PHE A 274 21.46 -10.66 -9.82
N VAL A 275 21.21 -11.22 -8.64
CA VAL A 275 22.25 -11.55 -7.66
C VAL A 275 23.24 -12.58 -8.23
N ASN A 276 22.76 -13.63 -8.92
CA ASN A 276 23.59 -14.64 -9.56
C ASN A 276 24.43 -14.08 -10.74
N ALA A 277 23.95 -13.03 -11.39
CA ALA A 277 24.69 -12.29 -12.40
C ALA A 277 25.73 -11.31 -11.80
N GLY A 278 25.85 -11.25 -10.47
CA GLY A 278 26.80 -10.38 -9.75
C GLY A 278 26.33 -8.95 -9.56
N LEU A 279 25.04 -8.66 -9.77
CA LEU A 279 24.47 -7.32 -9.63
C LEU A 279 24.04 -7.05 -8.19
N SER A 280 24.12 -5.77 -7.79
CA SER A 280 23.75 -5.33 -6.45
C SER A 280 22.27 -4.94 -6.40
N MET A 281 21.55 -5.50 -5.44
CA MET A 281 20.21 -5.02 -5.11
C MET A 281 20.31 -3.76 -4.26
N TYR A 282 19.53 -2.73 -4.60
CA TYR A 282 19.49 -1.48 -3.83
C TYR A 282 18.83 -1.69 -2.46
N THR A 283 17.75 -2.49 -2.42
CA THR A 283 17.11 -2.91 -1.18
C THR A 283 16.89 -4.43 -1.17
N LYS A 284 16.86 -5.01 0.03
CA LYS A 284 16.45 -6.41 0.23
C LYS A 284 15.02 -6.42 0.74
N ASN A 285 14.16 -7.12 0.05
CA ASN A 285 12.77 -7.34 0.44
C ASN A 285 12.23 -8.63 -0.17
N THR A 286 11.11 -9.12 0.35
CA THR A 286 10.47 -10.37 -0.08
C THR A 286 9.17 -10.13 -0.87
N THR A 287 8.85 -8.86 -1.15
CA THR A 287 7.64 -8.46 -1.87
C THR A 287 7.85 -8.36 -3.38
N ASN A 288 6.83 -7.95 -4.09
CA ASN A 288 6.76 -7.91 -5.56
C ASN A 288 7.62 -6.83 -6.24
N GLN A 289 8.25 -5.91 -5.48
CA GLN A 289 9.06 -4.83 -6.04
C GLN A 289 10.55 -5.10 -5.82
N LYS A 290 11.34 -5.18 -6.89
CA LYS A 290 12.79 -5.45 -6.85
C LYS A 290 13.57 -4.29 -7.43
N PHE A 291 14.41 -3.70 -6.60
CA PHE A 291 15.26 -2.57 -6.96
C PHE A 291 16.68 -3.04 -7.18
N VAL A 292 17.20 -2.88 -8.39
CA VAL A 292 18.54 -3.34 -8.81
C VAL A 292 19.35 -2.18 -9.36
N ILE A 293 20.63 -2.19 -9.10
CA ILE A 293 21.59 -1.23 -9.67
C ILE A 293 22.13 -1.83 -10.96
N LEU A 294 21.91 -1.14 -12.07
CA LEU A 294 22.37 -1.52 -13.41
C LEU A 294 23.33 -0.47 -13.93
N SER A 295 24.33 -0.89 -14.74
CA SER A 295 25.05 0.05 -15.56
C SER A 295 24.13 0.63 -16.66
N ASN A 296 24.48 1.79 -17.21
CA ASN A 296 23.73 2.39 -18.32
C ASN A 296 23.63 1.43 -19.53
N GLU A 297 24.70 0.66 -19.82
CA GLU A 297 24.71 -0.34 -20.89
C GLU A 297 23.78 -1.51 -20.61
N GLN A 298 23.76 -2.00 -19.37
CA GLN A 298 22.84 -3.08 -18.95
C GLN A 298 21.38 -2.65 -19.00
N ALA A 299 21.10 -1.45 -18.55
CA ALA A 299 19.76 -0.86 -18.63
C ALA A 299 19.31 -0.67 -20.10
N GLU A 300 20.20 -0.21 -20.99
CA GLU A 300 19.91 -0.12 -22.42
C GLU A 300 19.67 -1.50 -23.05
N TYR A 301 20.48 -2.51 -22.67
CA TYR A 301 20.32 -3.87 -23.16
C TYR A 301 18.95 -4.45 -22.80
N LEU A 302 18.58 -4.42 -21.51
CA LEU A 302 17.28 -4.92 -21.04
C LEU A 302 16.13 -4.08 -21.57
N GLY A 303 16.31 -2.76 -21.70
CA GLY A 303 15.29 -1.84 -22.20
C GLY A 303 14.86 -2.10 -23.66
N LYS A 304 15.60 -2.90 -24.44
CA LYS A 304 15.21 -3.33 -25.79
C LYS A 304 14.03 -4.32 -25.76
N SER A 305 13.88 -5.09 -24.70
CA SER A 305 12.87 -6.16 -24.57
C SER A 305 11.88 -5.94 -23.43
N TYR A 306 12.30 -5.22 -22.39
CA TYR A 306 11.54 -5.05 -21.15
C TYR A 306 11.28 -3.59 -20.86
N ILE A 307 10.14 -3.31 -20.21
CA ILE A 307 9.82 -2.02 -19.62
C ILE A 307 9.91 -2.18 -18.11
N PHE A 308 10.80 -1.45 -17.48
CA PHE A 308 10.99 -1.34 -16.03
C PHE A 308 10.98 0.14 -15.62
N GLU A 309 10.88 0.43 -14.35
CA GLU A 309 10.79 1.82 -13.86
C GLU A 309 12.18 2.34 -13.50
N PHE A 310 12.51 3.55 -13.96
CA PHE A 310 13.68 4.29 -13.45
C PHE A 310 13.35 4.84 -12.07
N ASP A 311 14.22 4.61 -11.08
CA ASP A 311 14.05 5.13 -9.73
C ASP A 311 14.95 6.36 -9.51
N HIS A 312 16.26 6.19 -9.53
CA HIS A 312 17.19 7.30 -9.41
C HIS A 312 18.55 6.99 -10.04
N LYS A 313 19.35 8.04 -10.23
CA LYS A 313 20.75 7.95 -10.65
C LYS A 313 21.62 7.64 -9.43
N VAL A 314 22.42 6.58 -9.51
CA VAL A 314 23.38 6.20 -8.45
C VAL A 314 24.69 6.97 -8.63
N ASP A 315 25.24 6.96 -9.84
CA ASP A 315 26.42 7.71 -10.27
C ASP A 315 26.36 7.97 -11.80
N ASP A 316 27.47 8.38 -12.42
CA ASP A 316 27.49 8.68 -13.86
C ASP A 316 27.35 7.43 -14.75
N GLU A 317 27.64 6.25 -14.23
CA GLU A 317 27.65 4.99 -14.97
C GLU A 317 26.52 4.05 -14.57
N HIS A 318 25.85 4.31 -13.40
CA HIS A 318 24.86 3.41 -12.84
C HIS A 318 23.56 4.11 -12.47
N ILE A 319 22.46 3.38 -12.65
CA ILE A 319 21.12 3.78 -12.26
C ILE A 319 20.46 2.70 -11.38
N CYS A 320 19.62 3.11 -10.46
CA CYS A 320 18.67 2.21 -9.79
C CYS A 320 17.40 2.10 -10.61
N VAL A 321 16.96 0.88 -10.85
CA VAL A 321 15.70 0.61 -11.56
C VAL A 321 14.85 -0.38 -10.78
N ARG A 322 13.53 -0.29 -10.94
CA ARG A 322 12.58 -1.19 -10.31
C ARG A 322 11.97 -2.14 -11.31
N PHE A 323 12.01 -3.44 -10.99
CA PHE A 323 11.19 -4.48 -11.60
C PHE A 323 10.05 -4.84 -10.65
N CYS A 324 8.83 -4.86 -11.17
CA CYS A 324 7.63 -5.10 -10.38
C CYS A 324 6.81 -6.22 -11.02
N THR A 325 6.52 -7.26 -10.25
CA THR A 325 5.58 -8.32 -10.65
C THR A 325 4.18 -8.02 -10.11
N SER A 326 3.17 -8.68 -10.65
CA SER A 326 1.79 -8.55 -10.22
C SER A 326 1.04 -9.89 -10.33
N TRP A 327 -0.21 -9.89 -9.90
CA TRP A 327 -1.13 -11.03 -10.07
C TRP A 327 -1.23 -11.52 -11.52
N SER A 328 -0.94 -10.68 -12.49
CA SER A 328 -1.05 -10.97 -13.93
C SER A 328 0.29 -11.30 -14.61
N THR A 329 1.39 -11.29 -13.86
CA THR A 329 2.71 -11.61 -14.40
C THR A 329 2.80 -13.09 -14.73
N GLU A 330 3.11 -13.39 -15.99
CA GLU A 330 3.24 -14.77 -16.46
C GLU A 330 4.62 -15.35 -16.12
N THR A 331 4.63 -16.64 -15.71
CA THR A 331 5.89 -17.35 -15.42
C THR A 331 6.84 -17.35 -16.61
N THR A 332 6.32 -17.45 -17.83
CA THR A 332 7.09 -17.43 -19.08
C THR A 332 7.81 -16.09 -19.31
N GLU A 333 7.21 -14.98 -18.92
CA GLU A 333 7.80 -13.65 -19.02
C GLU A 333 8.99 -13.51 -18.06
N VAL A 334 8.84 -14.00 -16.81
CA VAL A 334 9.92 -14.03 -15.82
C VAL A 334 11.06 -14.96 -16.27
N GLN A 335 10.74 -16.14 -16.79
CA GLN A 335 11.75 -17.06 -17.30
C GLN A 335 12.56 -16.47 -18.46
N GLN A 336 11.91 -15.69 -19.33
CA GLN A 336 12.60 -14.99 -20.41
C GLN A 336 13.55 -13.92 -19.86
N LEU A 337 13.08 -13.09 -18.90
CA LEU A 337 13.91 -12.08 -18.24
C LEU A 337 15.11 -12.72 -17.54
N VAL A 338 14.91 -13.81 -16.80
CA VAL A 338 15.97 -14.55 -16.10
C VAL A 338 17.05 -15.03 -17.09
N LYS A 339 16.67 -15.55 -18.24
CA LYS A 339 17.62 -15.96 -19.29
C LYS A 339 18.42 -14.77 -19.82
N ASP A 340 17.75 -13.65 -20.09
CA ASP A 340 18.40 -12.46 -20.65
C ASP A 340 19.35 -11.80 -19.63
N ILE A 341 19.01 -11.83 -18.32
CA ILE A 341 19.92 -11.43 -17.24
C ILE A 341 21.16 -12.31 -17.21
N CYS A 342 21.04 -13.63 -17.33
CA CYS A 342 22.17 -14.56 -17.27
C CYS A 342 23.17 -14.39 -18.43
N ILE A 343 22.74 -13.87 -19.59
CA ILE A 343 23.63 -13.62 -20.75
C ILE A 343 24.10 -12.17 -20.85
N MET A 344 23.51 -11.28 -20.05
CA MET A 344 23.90 -9.87 -19.95
C MET A 344 25.31 -9.79 -19.33
N LYS A 345 26.24 -9.17 -20.01
CA LYS A 345 27.63 -8.99 -19.56
C LYS A 345 27.80 -7.64 -18.87
#